data_974b18a88be731dc45365b2d284f64c5
#
_entry.id   974b18a88be731dc45365b2d284f64c5
#
_cell.length_a   1.000
_cell.length_b   1.000
_cell.length_c   1.000
_cell.angle_alpha   90.00
_cell.angle_beta   90.00
_cell.angle_gamma   90.00
#
_symmetry.space_group_name_H-M   'P 1'
#
loop_
_entity.id
_entity.type
_entity.pdbx_description
1 polymer ?
#
loop_
_entity_poly.entity_id
_entity_poly.type
_entity_poly.pdbx_seq_one_letter_code
_entity_poly.pdbx_strand_id
1 'polypeptide(L)'
;MLDAPVRKIFASPLDPVAVAMTRAGIGASTITLVGFMMGLAAVAFIISEQYAGALFFLALNRVCDILDGMIARVKGPTAIGGFLDATLDVLIYAMIPFAFAMARQQDALAATFLLLGFVVAAVPVLAVRIFSPQRSWDDDFVLCGHTENFVLVVLICIAERWTFTPLAYFYGSLCFLSCGISIVSAMGKLRTAARP
;
A
#
# COMPACT_ATOMS: atom_id res chain seq x y z
N MET A 1 -1.43 9.47 6.18
CA MET A 1 -2.34 10.30 7.02
C MET A 1 -3.65 9.59 7.32
N LEU A 2 -4.30 8.96 6.36
CA LEU A 2 -5.58 8.26 6.57
C LEU A 2 -5.44 6.83 7.14
N ASP A 3 -4.26 6.22 7.08
CA ASP A 3 -4.06 4.83 7.53
C ASP A 3 -4.39 4.61 9.02
N ALA A 4 -3.97 5.51 9.91
CA ALA A 4 -4.21 5.39 11.33
C ALA A 4 -5.71 5.46 11.72
N PRO A 5 -6.52 6.43 11.24
CA PRO A 5 -7.95 6.46 11.53
C PRO A 5 -8.72 5.31 10.87
N VAL A 6 -8.41 4.96 9.64
CA VAL A 6 -9.04 3.83 8.93
C VAL A 6 -8.78 2.52 9.68
N ARG A 7 -7.52 2.28 10.09
CA ARG A 7 -7.16 1.10 10.88
C ARG A 7 -7.93 1.03 12.21
N LYS A 8 -8.17 2.15 12.90
CA LYS A 8 -8.96 2.17 14.14
C LYS A 8 -10.42 1.78 13.93
N ILE A 9 -11.02 2.24 12.83
CA ILE A 9 -12.42 1.95 12.50
C ILE A 9 -12.61 0.47 12.18
N PHE A 10 -11.69 -0.10 11.37
CA PHE A 10 -11.79 -1.51 10.93
C PHE A 10 -11.22 -2.52 11.95
N ALA A 11 -10.35 -2.10 12.88
CA ALA A 11 -9.80 -3.00 13.88
C ALA A 11 -10.90 -3.57 14.80
N SER A 12 -11.83 -2.74 15.28
CA SER A 12 -12.87 -3.18 16.20
C SER A 12 -13.71 -4.36 15.68
N PRO A 13 -14.28 -4.34 14.47
CA PRO A 13 -15.03 -5.48 13.94
C PRO A 13 -14.16 -6.69 13.55
N LEU A 14 -12.87 -6.49 13.27
CA LEU A 14 -11.96 -7.56 12.87
C LEU A 14 -11.23 -8.22 14.04
N ASP A 15 -11.25 -7.63 15.24
CA ASP A 15 -10.61 -8.20 16.44
C ASP A 15 -11.01 -9.65 16.72
N PRO A 16 -12.30 -10.06 16.72
CA PRO A 16 -12.68 -11.45 16.99
C PRO A 16 -12.14 -12.40 15.92
N VAL A 17 -12.05 -11.96 14.67
CA VAL A 17 -11.51 -12.75 13.55
C VAL A 17 -10.01 -12.93 13.74
N ALA A 18 -9.26 -11.88 14.05
CA ALA A 18 -7.82 -11.95 14.29
C ALA A 18 -7.48 -12.89 15.48
N VAL A 19 -8.26 -12.79 16.57
CA VAL A 19 -8.11 -13.69 17.73
C VAL A 19 -8.41 -15.14 17.35
N ALA A 20 -9.48 -15.41 16.61
CA ALA A 20 -9.83 -16.76 16.16
C ALA A 20 -8.73 -17.36 15.27
N MET A 21 -8.22 -16.60 14.29
CA MET A 21 -7.10 -17.01 13.43
C MET A 21 -5.83 -17.28 14.24
N THR A 22 -5.53 -16.43 15.23
CA THR A 22 -4.38 -16.60 16.12
C THR A 22 -4.49 -17.90 16.93
N ARG A 23 -5.68 -18.23 17.45
CA ARG A 23 -5.96 -19.47 18.18
C ARG A 23 -5.88 -20.71 17.26
N ALA A 24 -6.27 -20.58 16.00
CA ALA A 24 -6.15 -21.64 14.99
C ALA A 24 -4.69 -21.85 14.52
N GLY A 25 -3.72 -21.10 15.06
CA GLY A 25 -2.31 -21.26 14.69
C GLY A 25 -1.91 -20.47 13.43
N ILE A 26 -2.84 -19.77 12.76
CA ILE A 26 -2.56 -19.03 11.53
C ILE A 26 -1.61 -17.86 11.83
N GLY A 27 -0.51 -17.76 11.06
CA GLY A 27 0.50 -16.70 11.19
C GLY A 27 0.15 -15.46 10.36
N ALA A 28 0.68 -14.30 10.77
CA ALA A 28 0.54 -13.05 10.01
C ALA A 28 1.01 -13.24 8.55
N SER A 29 2.21 -13.79 8.34
CA SER A 29 2.77 -14.01 7.00
C SER A 29 1.89 -14.87 6.07
N THR A 30 1.09 -15.79 6.63
CA THR A 30 0.13 -16.56 5.84
C THR A 30 -0.99 -15.67 5.31
N ILE A 31 -1.49 -14.75 6.13
CA ILE A 31 -2.54 -13.81 5.74
C ILE A 31 -1.99 -12.78 4.74
N THR A 32 -0.75 -12.31 4.94
CA THR A 32 -0.05 -11.44 3.97
C THR A 32 0.02 -12.11 2.59
N LEU A 33 0.39 -13.40 2.52
CA LEU A 33 0.42 -14.15 1.25
C LEU A 33 -0.98 -14.32 0.63
N VAL A 34 -2.00 -14.60 1.44
CA VAL A 34 -3.39 -14.66 0.95
C VAL A 34 -3.81 -13.29 0.42
N GLY A 35 -3.52 -12.21 1.13
CA GLY A 35 -3.76 -10.85 0.67
C GLY A 35 -3.07 -10.56 -0.66
N PHE A 36 -1.82 -10.95 -0.81
CA PHE A 36 -1.09 -10.82 -2.06
C PHE A 36 -1.76 -11.56 -3.22
N MET A 37 -2.23 -12.79 -3.01
CA MET A 37 -2.99 -13.53 -4.03
C MET A 37 -4.29 -12.83 -4.41
N MET A 38 -4.99 -12.21 -3.45
CA MET A 38 -6.17 -11.38 -3.74
C MET A 38 -5.76 -10.15 -4.57
N GLY A 39 -4.64 -9.51 -4.26
CA GLY A 39 -4.09 -8.42 -5.06
C GLY A 39 -3.78 -8.82 -6.50
N LEU A 40 -3.16 -9.99 -6.70
CA LEU A 40 -2.91 -10.54 -8.05
C LEU A 40 -4.21 -10.82 -8.82
N ALA A 41 -5.23 -11.35 -8.15
CA ALA A 41 -6.55 -11.51 -8.75
C ALA A 41 -7.13 -10.16 -9.18
N ALA A 42 -7.03 -9.13 -8.34
CA ALA A 42 -7.47 -7.79 -8.69
C ALA A 42 -6.75 -7.25 -9.94
N VAL A 43 -5.44 -7.43 -10.04
CA VAL A 43 -4.63 -7.08 -11.23
C VAL A 43 -5.15 -7.77 -12.48
N ALA A 44 -5.44 -9.07 -12.42
CA ALA A 44 -6.01 -9.82 -13.54
C ALA A 44 -7.39 -9.29 -13.97
N PHE A 45 -8.24 -8.93 -13.00
CA PHE A 45 -9.55 -8.30 -13.26
C PHE A 45 -9.42 -6.90 -13.87
N ILE A 46 -8.40 -6.10 -13.50
CA ILE A 46 -8.12 -4.80 -14.14
C ILE A 46 -7.71 -5.01 -15.59
N ILE A 47 -6.80 -5.95 -15.88
CA ILE A 47 -6.37 -6.27 -17.26
C ILE A 47 -7.56 -6.69 -18.12
N SER A 48 -8.52 -7.41 -17.54
CA SER A 48 -9.75 -7.84 -18.22
C SER A 48 -10.85 -6.76 -18.25
N GLU A 49 -10.57 -5.56 -17.80
CA GLU A 49 -11.51 -4.43 -17.68
C GLU A 49 -12.76 -4.73 -16.82
N GLN A 50 -12.68 -5.72 -15.94
CA GLN A 50 -13.76 -6.11 -15.03
C GLN A 50 -13.62 -5.40 -13.67
N TYR A 51 -13.88 -4.10 -13.63
CA TYR A 51 -13.57 -3.24 -12.47
C TYR A 51 -14.33 -3.61 -11.19
N ALA A 52 -15.55 -4.14 -11.29
CA ALA A 52 -16.29 -4.61 -10.11
C ALA A 52 -15.58 -5.78 -9.41
N GLY A 53 -15.06 -6.75 -10.20
CA GLY A 53 -14.25 -7.84 -9.69
C GLY A 53 -12.92 -7.34 -9.11
N ALA A 54 -12.26 -6.41 -9.80
CA ALA A 54 -11.04 -5.78 -9.31
C ALA A 54 -11.24 -5.12 -7.95
N LEU A 55 -12.30 -4.31 -7.78
CA LEU A 55 -12.63 -3.65 -6.52
C LEU A 55 -12.92 -4.65 -5.39
N PHE A 56 -13.64 -5.73 -5.69
CA PHE A 56 -13.91 -6.78 -4.72
C PHE A 56 -12.61 -7.42 -4.19
N PHE A 57 -11.72 -7.81 -5.10
CA PHE A 57 -10.45 -8.44 -4.70
C PHE A 57 -9.48 -7.45 -4.05
N LEU A 58 -9.46 -6.18 -4.44
CA LEU A 58 -8.71 -5.13 -3.76
C LEU A 58 -9.21 -4.89 -2.34
N ALA A 59 -10.52 -4.91 -2.13
CA ALA A 59 -11.09 -4.80 -0.78
C ALA A 59 -10.68 -5.99 0.10
N LEU A 60 -10.68 -7.23 -0.45
CA LEU A 60 -10.18 -8.41 0.27
C LEU A 60 -8.68 -8.30 0.58
N ASN A 61 -7.87 -7.85 -0.37
CA ASN A 61 -6.45 -7.59 -0.13
C ASN A 61 -6.27 -6.63 1.05
N ARG A 62 -7.03 -5.52 1.08
CA ARG A 62 -6.95 -4.52 2.17
C ARG A 62 -7.41 -5.08 3.52
N VAL A 63 -8.43 -5.94 3.54
CA VAL A 63 -8.84 -6.63 4.77
C VAL A 63 -7.74 -7.56 5.28
N CYS A 64 -7.08 -8.31 4.39
CA CYS A 64 -5.95 -9.17 4.76
C CYS A 64 -4.78 -8.37 5.35
N ASP A 65 -4.41 -7.24 4.77
CA ASP A 65 -3.36 -6.32 5.27
C ASP A 65 -3.68 -5.80 6.69
N ILE A 66 -4.94 -5.46 6.97
CA ILE A 66 -5.35 -5.07 8.33
C ILE A 66 -5.26 -6.26 9.30
N LEU A 67 -5.70 -7.45 8.87
CA LEU A 67 -5.71 -8.65 9.70
C LEU A 67 -4.30 -9.14 10.04
N ASP A 68 -3.37 -9.16 9.07
CA ASP A 68 -2.00 -9.62 9.33
C ASP A 68 -1.28 -8.70 10.30
N GLY A 69 -1.47 -7.38 10.18
CA GLY A 69 -0.98 -6.41 11.15
C GLY A 69 -1.58 -6.59 12.56
N MET A 70 -2.86 -7.02 12.67
CA MET A 70 -3.49 -7.32 13.95
C MET A 70 -2.90 -8.62 14.55
N ILE A 71 -2.75 -9.67 13.77
CA ILE A 71 -2.17 -10.95 14.19
C ILE A 71 -0.71 -10.75 14.62
N ALA A 72 0.07 -9.97 13.86
CA ALA A 72 1.45 -9.64 14.20
C ALA A 72 1.57 -8.92 15.55
N ARG A 73 0.64 -8.02 15.89
CA ARG A 73 0.61 -7.36 17.21
C ARG A 73 0.31 -8.33 18.35
N VAL A 74 -0.52 -9.36 18.12
CA VAL A 74 -0.86 -10.37 19.16
C VAL A 74 0.25 -11.38 19.35
N LYS A 75 0.83 -11.92 18.25
CA LYS A 75 1.87 -12.96 18.29
C LYS A 75 3.29 -12.43 18.50
N GLY A 76 3.49 -11.14 18.31
CA GLY A 76 4.79 -10.49 18.19
C GLY A 76 5.23 -10.35 16.72
N PRO A 77 5.69 -9.17 16.31
CA PRO A 77 6.17 -8.93 14.96
C PRO A 77 7.46 -9.71 14.69
N THR A 78 7.58 -10.27 13.48
CA THR A 78 8.80 -10.96 13.02
C THR A 78 9.48 -10.16 11.91
N ALA A 79 10.81 -10.23 11.82
CA ALA A 79 11.55 -9.55 10.75
C ALA A 79 11.13 -10.06 9.34
N ILE A 80 10.92 -11.37 9.21
CA ILE A 80 10.47 -11.97 7.95
C ILE A 80 9.06 -11.51 7.60
N GLY A 81 8.13 -11.45 8.58
CA GLY A 81 6.76 -10.97 8.35
C GLY A 81 6.74 -9.52 7.88
N GLY A 82 7.46 -8.63 8.55
CA GLY A 82 7.55 -7.22 8.15
C GLY A 82 8.24 -7.00 6.81
N PHE A 83 9.21 -7.85 6.44
CA PHE A 83 9.84 -7.82 5.12
C PHE A 83 8.86 -8.24 4.02
N LEU A 84 8.13 -9.36 4.23
CA LEU A 84 7.14 -9.84 3.27
C LEU A 84 6.03 -8.82 3.06
N ASP A 85 5.44 -8.32 4.14
CA ASP A 85 4.39 -7.31 4.13
C ASP A 85 4.81 -6.09 3.30
N ALA A 86 5.91 -5.44 3.67
CA ALA A 86 6.40 -4.26 2.97
C ALA A 86 6.74 -4.52 1.49
N THR A 87 7.28 -5.70 1.16
CA THR A 87 7.68 -6.03 -0.21
C THR A 87 6.48 -6.33 -1.08
N LEU A 88 5.54 -7.14 -0.59
CA LEU A 88 4.37 -7.57 -1.35
C LEU A 88 3.40 -6.41 -1.58
N ASP A 89 3.27 -5.49 -0.62
CA ASP A 89 2.48 -4.27 -0.77
C ASP A 89 3.01 -3.39 -1.91
N VAL A 90 4.33 -3.12 -1.93
CA VAL A 90 4.94 -2.32 -3.00
C VAL A 90 4.74 -2.99 -4.36
N LEU A 91 4.86 -4.32 -4.43
CA LEU A 91 4.63 -5.07 -5.67
C LEU A 91 3.19 -4.90 -6.17
N ILE A 92 2.18 -5.07 -5.30
CA ILE A 92 0.77 -4.90 -5.71
C ILE A 92 0.50 -3.47 -6.18
N TYR A 93 0.96 -2.45 -5.43
CA TYR A 93 0.76 -1.06 -5.84
C TYR A 93 1.47 -0.73 -7.16
N ALA A 94 2.62 -1.34 -7.46
CA ALA A 94 3.27 -1.18 -8.75
C ALA A 94 2.52 -1.92 -9.89
N MET A 95 1.97 -3.11 -9.60
CA MET A 95 1.25 -3.91 -10.60
C MET A 95 -0.10 -3.31 -11.01
N ILE A 96 -0.75 -2.53 -10.16
CA ILE A 96 -2.04 -1.91 -10.47
C ILE A 96 -1.94 -0.92 -11.65
N PRO A 97 -1.09 0.13 -11.63
CA PRO A 97 -0.93 1.02 -12.78
C PRO A 97 -0.42 0.27 -14.03
N PHE A 98 0.45 -0.72 -13.86
CA PHE A 98 0.89 -1.58 -14.94
C PHE A 98 -0.30 -2.31 -15.60
N ALA A 99 -1.22 -2.85 -14.81
CA ALA A 99 -2.44 -3.48 -15.31
C ALA A 99 -3.32 -2.51 -16.12
N PHE A 100 -3.45 -1.26 -15.67
CA PHE A 100 -4.15 -0.22 -16.44
C PHE A 100 -3.43 0.13 -17.75
N ALA A 101 -2.09 0.17 -17.76
CA ALA A 101 -1.32 0.36 -18.99
C ALA A 101 -1.56 -0.77 -20.00
N MET A 102 -1.66 -2.01 -19.52
CA MET A 102 -1.97 -3.18 -20.36
C MET A 102 -3.41 -3.16 -20.88
N ALA A 103 -4.38 -2.83 -20.03
CA ALA A 103 -5.80 -2.80 -20.39
C ALA A 103 -6.15 -1.64 -21.34
N ARG A 104 -5.48 -0.49 -21.19
CA ARG A 104 -5.80 0.75 -21.89
C ARG A 104 -4.54 1.35 -22.53
N GLN A 105 -4.21 0.92 -23.73
CA GLN A 105 -2.98 1.37 -24.42
C GLN A 105 -2.93 2.89 -24.64
N GLN A 106 -4.08 3.54 -24.83
CA GLN A 106 -4.17 4.99 -24.98
C GLN A 106 -3.76 5.75 -23.72
N ASP A 107 -3.91 5.13 -22.56
CA ASP A 107 -3.59 5.70 -21.24
C ASP A 107 -2.23 5.22 -20.71
N ALA A 108 -1.50 4.40 -21.48
CA ALA A 108 -0.28 3.73 -21.04
C ALA A 108 0.78 4.70 -20.50
N LEU A 109 0.93 5.87 -21.09
CA LEU A 109 1.88 6.88 -20.62
C LEU A 109 1.51 7.41 -19.23
N ALA A 110 0.24 7.73 -19.01
CA ALA A 110 -0.25 8.20 -17.71
C ALA A 110 -0.16 7.11 -16.64
N ALA A 111 -0.48 5.86 -17.00
CA ALA A 111 -0.35 4.71 -16.13
C ALA A 111 1.12 4.43 -15.76
N THR A 112 2.04 4.54 -16.71
CA THR A 112 3.48 4.39 -16.46
C THR A 112 4.01 5.51 -15.57
N PHE A 113 3.55 6.75 -15.75
CA PHE A 113 3.89 7.86 -14.87
C PHE A 113 3.41 7.64 -13.44
N LEU A 114 2.17 7.13 -13.28
CA LEU A 114 1.62 6.77 -11.97
C LEU A 114 2.41 5.63 -11.30
N LEU A 115 2.78 4.60 -12.08
CA LEU A 115 3.62 3.49 -11.62
C LEU A 115 4.97 4.02 -11.10
N LEU A 116 5.62 4.89 -11.86
CA LEU A 116 6.88 5.50 -11.43
C LEU A 116 6.68 6.31 -10.14
N GLY A 117 5.59 7.06 -10.03
CA GLY A 117 5.21 7.80 -8.83
C GLY A 117 5.10 6.89 -7.60
N PHE A 118 4.41 5.75 -7.70
CA PHE A 118 4.27 4.80 -6.60
C PHE A 118 5.61 4.22 -6.16
N VAL A 119 6.45 3.80 -7.12
CA VAL A 119 7.78 3.26 -6.82
C VAL A 119 8.66 4.31 -6.15
N VAL A 120 8.70 5.52 -6.70
CA VAL A 120 9.52 6.62 -6.16
C VAL A 120 9.06 7.02 -4.75
N ALA A 121 7.75 7.04 -4.46
CA ALA A 121 7.24 7.31 -3.12
C ALA A 121 7.58 6.22 -2.10
N ALA A 122 7.65 4.95 -2.51
CA ALA A 122 7.98 3.83 -1.64
C ALA A 122 9.46 3.78 -1.22
N VAL A 123 10.37 4.21 -2.09
CA VAL A 123 11.83 4.11 -1.87
C VAL A 123 12.30 4.78 -0.57
N PRO A 124 11.98 6.05 -0.26
CA PRO A 124 12.44 6.68 0.98
C PRO A 124 11.89 5.99 2.22
N VAL A 125 10.64 5.51 2.17
CA VAL A 125 9.98 4.82 3.28
C VAL A 125 10.70 3.50 3.59
N LEU A 126 11.00 2.70 2.57
CA LEU A 126 11.75 1.45 2.72
C LEU A 126 13.19 1.71 3.20
N ALA A 127 13.88 2.70 2.61
CA ALA A 127 15.24 3.05 3.01
C ALA A 127 15.32 3.45 4.49
N VAL A 128 14.39 4.27 4.97
CA VAL A 128 14.35 4.68 6.38
C VAL A 128 14.14 3.48 7.32
N ARG A 129 13.30 2.53 6.98
CA ARG A 129 13.09 1.29 7.77
C ARG A 129 14.37 0.47 7.89
N ILE A 130 15.23 0.46 6.86
CA ILE A 130 16.52 -0.24 6.87
C ILE A 130 17.54 0.48 7.78
N PHE A 131 17.65 1.79 7.65
CA PHE A 131 18.68 2.57 8.36
C PHE A 131 18.32 2.95 9.80
N SER A 132 17.06 2.83 10.20
CA SER A 132 16.59 3.18 11.55
C SER A 132 15.46 2.26 12.04
N PRO A 133 15.72 0.95 12.20
CA PRO A 133 14.69 -0.05 12.53
C PRO A 133 14.11 0.12 13.95
N GLN A 134 14.82 0.80 14.86
CA GLN A 134 14.40 0.94 16.27
C GLN A 134 13.50 2.15 16.52
N ARG A 135 13.31 3.04 15.56
CA ARG A 135 12.54 4.24 15.72
C ARG A 135 11.16 4.05 15.08
N SER A 136 10.10 4.20 15.87
CA SER A 136 8.75 4.38 15.34
C SER A 136 8.76 5.66 14.48
N TRP A 137 8.84 5.48 13.18
CA TRP A 137 8.65 6.54 12.22
C TRP A 137 7.14 6.66 12.08
N ASP A 138 6.53 7.51 12.91
CA ASP A 138 5.15 7.87 12.75
C ASP A 138 4.96 8.37 11.31
N ASP A 139 3.90 7.92 10.66
CA ASP A 139 3.56 8.16 9.25
C ASP A 139 3.28 9.65 8.94
N ASP A 140 3.83 10.58 9.72
CA ASP A 140 3.50 12.00 9.74
C ASP A 140 3.80 12.73 8.44
N PHE A 141 4.56 12.13 7.51
CA PHE A 141 5.00 12.80 6.28
C PHE A 141 4.80 12.01 4.98
N VAL A 142 4.07 10.91 5.00
CA VAL A 142 3.73 10.19 3.77
C VAL A 142 2.39 10.71 3.24
N LEU A 143 2.45 11.55 2.20
CA LEU A 143 1.24 12.07 1.53
C LEU A 143 0.53 10.99 0.70
N CYS A 144 1.26 9.98 0.25
CA CYS A 144 0.76 8.88 -0.56
C CYS A 144 0.92 7.56 0.21
N GLY A 145 0.07 7.35 1.22
CA GLY A 145 0.03 6.12 2.02
C GLY A 145 -0.82 5.03 1.37
N HIS A 146 -0.89 3.87 2.02
CA HIS A 146 -1.65 2.72 1.52
C HIS A 146 -3.14 3.03 1.34
N THR A 147 -3.75 3.78 2.27
CA THR A 147 -5.17 4.15 2.19
C THR A 147 -5.43 5.12 1.06
N GLU A 148 -4.57 6.12 0.89
CA GLU A 148 -4.66 7.10 -0.19
C GLU A 148 -4.53 6.43 -1.56
N ASN A 149 -3.59 5.49 -1.72
CA ASN A 149 -3.43 4.69 -2.93
C ASN A 149 -4.68 3.83 -3.21
N PHE A 150 -5.24 3.19 -2.19
CA PHE A 150 -6.46 2.41 -2.32
C PHE A 150 -7.65 3.27 -2.79
N VAL A 151 -7.85 4.44 -2.16
CA VAL A 151 -8.91 5.38 -2.55
C VAL A 151 -8.75 5.84 -3.99
N LEU A 152 -7.52 6.14 -4.44
CA LEU A 152 -7.26 6.49 -5.83
C LEU A 152 -7.69 5.37 -6.79
N VAL A 153 -7.31 4.12 -6.49
CA VAL A 153 -7.64 2.98 -7.36
C VAL A 153 -9.16 2.77 -7.42
N VAL A 154 -9.85 2.91 -6.27
CA VAL A 154 -11.32 2.87 -6.22
C VAL A 154 -11.93 3.96 -7.11
N LEU A 155 -11.43 5.20 -7.00
CA LEU A 155 -11.88 6.30 -7.84
C LEU A 155 -11.64 6.04 -9.32
N ILE A 156 -10.48 5.52 -9.71
CA ILE A 156 -10.15 5.15 -11.09
C ILE A 156 -11.06 4.04 -11.62
N CYS A 157 -11.40 3.06 -10.81
CA CYS A 157 -12.27 1.95 -11.21
C CYS A 157 -13.74 2.36 -11.37
N ILE A 158 -14.20 3.35 -10.59
CA ILE A 158 -15.59 3.83 -10.63
C ILE A 158 -15.76 4.97 -11.64
N ALA A 159 -14.73 5.79 -11.83
CA ALA A 159 -14.79 6.97 -12.67
C ALA A 159 -14.85 6.59 -14.16
N GLU A 160 -15.45 7.49 -14.95
CA GLU A 160 -15.47 7.35 -16.40
C GLU A 160 -14.06 7.35 -17.01
N ARG A 161 -13.90 6.75 -18.19
CA ARG A 161 -12.60 6.61 -18.89
C ARG A 161 -11.80 7.92 -19.01
N TRP A 162 -12.47 9.06 -19.11
CA TRP A 162 -11.86 10.38 -19.29
C TRP A 162 -11.12 10.91 -18.06
N THR A 163 -11.44 10.41 -16.87
CA THR A 163 -10.87 10.88 -15.63
C THR A 163 -9.56 10.16 -15.25
N PHE A 164 -9.26 9.03 -15.89
CA PHE A 164 -8.05 8.24 -15.58
C PHE A 164 -6.77 9.05 -15.80
N THR A 165 -6.57 9.57 -17.02
CA THR A 165 -5.34 10.29 -17.39
C THR A 165 -5.06 11.49 -16.48
N PRO A 166 -6.01 12.44 -16.24
CA PRO A 166 -5.75 13.55 -15.34
C PRO A 166 -5.52 13.11 -13.89
N LEU A 167 -6.24 12.11 -13.39
CA LEU A 167 -6.03 11.58 -12.05
C LEU A 167 -4.65 10.92 -11.90
N ALA A 168 -4.20 10.14 -12.88
CA ALA A 168 -2.90 9.48 -12.87
C ALA A 168 -1.75 10.49 -12.85
N TYR A 169 -1.81 11.54 -13.67
CA TYR A 169 -0.80 12.61 -13.65
C TYR A 169 -0.85 13.42 -12.35
N PHE A 170 -2.03 13.80 -11.88
CA PHE A 170 -2.17 14.55 -10.64
C PHE A 170 -1.60 13.76 -9.45
N TYR A 171 -2.04 12.52 -9.28
CA TYR A 171 -1.61 11.71 -8.14
C TYR A 171 -0.15 11.27 -8.26
N GLY A 172 0.31 10.93 -9.45
CA GLY A 172 1.73 10.67 -9.69
C GLY A 172 2.61 11.85 -9.30
N SER A 173 2.20 13.09 -9.64
CA SER A 173 2.91 14.31 -9.21
C SER A 173 2.91 14.48 -7.69
N LEU A 174 1.80 14.15 -7.01
CA LEU A 174 1.76 14.14 -5.54
C LEU A 174 2.72 13.10 -4.94
N CYS A 175 2.89 11.93 -5.58
CA CYS A 175 3.84 10.93 -5.16
C CYS A 175 5.29 11.43 -5.25
N PHE A 176 5.67 12.15 -6.31
CA PHE A 176 6.99 12.78 -6.43
C PHE A 176 7.21 13.85 -5.36
N LEU A 177 6.19 14.67 -5.09
CA LEU A 177 6.26 15.66 -4.00
C LEU A 177 6.42 14.98 -2.64
N SER A 178 5.64 13.93 -2.38
CA SER A 178 5.73 13.11 -1.17
C SER A 178 7.12 12.52 -0.97
N CYS A 179 7.74 12.01 -2.05
CA CYS A 179 9.12 11.52 -2.02
C CYS A 179 10.10 12.62 -1.60
N GLY A 180 10.01 13.80 -2.20
CA GLY A 180 10.87 14.95 -1.84
C GLY A 180 10.74 15.35 -0.36
N ILE A 181 9.51 15.44 0.14
CA ILE A 181 9.23 15.74 1.56
C ILE A 181 9.81 14.65 2.47
N SER A 182 9.60 13.37 2.10
CA SER A 182 10.11 12.22 2.88
C SER A 182 11.63 12.21 2.95
N ILE A 183 12.34 12.53 1.85
CA ILE A 183 13.80 12.63 1.83
C ILE A 183 14.29 13.75 2.76
N VAL A 184 13.71 14.95 2.66
CA VAL A 184 14.11 16.10 3.49
C VAL A 184 13.86 15.81 4.99
N SER A 185 12.69 15.24 5.31
CA SER A 185 12.34 14.84 6.68
C SER A 185 13.30 13.78 7.22
N ALA A 186 13.59 12.74 6.44
CA ALA A 186 14.51 11.67 6.83
C ALA A 186 15.92 12.21 7.09
N MET A 187 16.44 13.07 6.20
CA MET A 187 17.76 13.70 6.39
C MET A 187 17.82 14.54 7.66
N GLY A 188 16.77 15.30 7.98
CA GLY A 188 16.68 16.09 9.21
C GLY A 188 16.74 15.19 10.45
N LYS A 189 15.95 14.13 10.48
CA LYS A 189 15.88 13.18 11.60
C LYS A 189 17.20 12.38 11.79
N LEU A 190 17.84 11.96 10.70
CA LEU A 190 19.13 11.26 10.74
C LEU A 190 20.26 12.17 11.25
N ARG A 191 20.28 13.46 10.86
CA ARG A 191 21.25 14.44 11.37
C ARG A 191 21.11 14.68 12.87
N THR A 192 19.89 14.73 13.39
CA THR A 192 19.65 14.90 14.84
C THR A 192 20.03 13.66 15.64
N ALA A 193 19.90 12.47 15.06
CA ALA A 193 20.30 11.21 15.68
C ALA A 193 21.84 11.00 15.72
N ALA A 194 22.57 11.62 14.80
CA ALA A 194 24.04 11.55 14.73
C ALA A 194 24.78 12.60 15.61
N ARG A 195 24.05 13.48 16.30
CA ARG A 195 24.65 14.39 17.27
C ARG A 195 24.76 13.67 18.62
N PRO A 196 25.99 13.55 19.19
CA PRO A 196 26.24 12.93 20.48
C PRO A 196 25.55 13.65 21.63
#